data_fc54166d18d8901664d610b3b93c8c2f
#
_entry.id   fc54166d18d8901664d610b3b93c8c2f
#
_cell.length_a   1.000
_cell.length_b   1.000
_cell.length_c   1.000
_cell.angle_alpha   90.00
_cell.angle_beta   90.00
_cell.angle_gamma   90.00
#
_symmetry.space_group_name_H-M   'P 1'
#
loop_
_entity.id
_entity.type
_entity.pdbx_description
1 polymer ?
#
loop_
_entity_poly.entity_id
_entity_poly.type
_entity_poly.pdbx_seq_one_letter_code
_entity_poly.pdbx_strand_id
1 'polypeptide(L)'
;RHYRIWLGIPRSPAPAGGYPSLTLLDGNAALHHLREDWLSALPAEHRPVLVMVGYDTDLLFDVVARQRDYTPAGPGEGLIADPLRPDRLGGGAEAFLRLLEQRIKPEVARRVSLDSRQQSLWGHSFGGLFALYAMTQPSSSFTRYIPVSPAVYWHDGVLQQYLTNSNAEADIWLARGSNEVRITEQMDAAEVTRLTQRGSHAFMATVKSLADQPGLSVHWKQFPELGHGPMLPTSLPEALAIASGQTPAGWHPQTDAHNDWRKSWRAMMI
;
A
#
# COMPACT_ATOMS: atom_id res chain seq x y z
N ARG A 1 -13.19 -17.43 9.93
CA ARG A 1 -13.34 -16.35 8.98
C ARG A 1 -13.35 -16.86 7.56
N HIS A 2 -14.16 -16.26 6.73
CA HIS A 2 -14.25 -16.59 5.32
C HIS A 2 -13.70 -15.44 4.50
N TYR A 3 -12.65 -15.73 3.73
CA TYR A 3 -12.10 -14.83 2.73
C TYR A 3 -12.65 -15.19 1.36
N ARG A 4 -12.76 -14.19 0.52
CA ARG A 4 -13.11 -14.39 -0.88
C ARG A 4 -11.95 -13.91 -1.74
N ILE A 5 -11.40 -14.80 -2.56
CA ILE A 5 -10.27 -14.51 -3.42
C ILE A 5 -10.73 -14.56 -4.86
N TRP A 6 -10.53 -13.46 -5.57
CA TRP A 6 -10.73 -13.44 -7.02
C TRP A 6 -9.39 -13.46 -7.71
N LEU A 7 -9.31 -14.24 -8.76
CA LEU A 7 -8.10 -14.42 -9.55
C LEU A 7 -8.34 -13.97 -10.97
N GLY A 8 -7.62 -12.94 -11.41
CA GLY A 8 -7.61 -12.46 -12.79
C GLY A 8 -6.36 -12.93 -13.50
N ILE A 9 -6.50 -13.77 -14.52
CA ILE A 9 -5.38 -14.31 -15.28
C ILE A 9 -5.39 -13.69 -16.68
N PRO A 10 -4.24 -13.09 -17.15
CA PRO A 10 -4.16 -12.57 -18.51
C PRO A 10 -4.46 -13.68 -19.55
N ARG A 11 -5.10 -13.27 -20.64
CA ARG A 11 -5.33 -14.20 -21.77
C ARG A 11 -4.07 -14.44 -22.61
N SER A 12 -3.09 -13.52 -22.53
CA SER A 12 -1.77 -13.70 -23.13
C SER A 12 -1.01 -14.83 -22.44
N PRO A 13 -0.17 -15.59 -23.16
CA PRO A 13 0.63 -16.64 -22.55
C PRO A 13 1.57 -16.11 -21.48
N ALA A 14 1.87 -16.95 -20.48
CA ALA A 14 2.84 -16.59 -19.47
C ALA A 14 4.23 -16.40 -20.09
N PRO A 15 4.99 -15.37 -19.67
CA PRO A 15 6.41 -15.29 -19.95
C PRO A 15 7.16 -16.53 -19.46
N ALA A 16 8.37 -16.76 -19.97
CA ALA A 16 9.17 -17.93 -19.63
C ALA A 16 9.41 -18.11 -18.12
N GLY A 17 9.53 -17.01 -17.37
CA GLY A 17 9.69 -17.02 -15.91
C GLY A 17 8.38 -17.02 -15.12
N GLY A 18 7.22 -17.01 -15.78
CA GLY A 18 5.91 -16.84 -15.17
C GLY A 18 5.40 -15.41 -15.25
N TYR A 19 4.13 -15.22 -14.89
CA TYR A 19 3.52 -13.88 -14.85
C TYR A 19 4.03 -13.06 -13.67
N PRO A 20 4.20 -11.74 -13.83
CA PRO A 20 4.18 -10.86 -12.67
C PRO A 20 2.83 -10.98 -11.96
N SER A 21 2.78 -10.65 -10.67
CA SER A 21 1.53 -10.68 -9.92
C SER A 21 1.31 -9.40 -9.14
N LEU A 22 0.03 -9.04 -8.98
CA LEU A 22 -0.41 -7.93 -8.14
C LEU A 22 -1.49 -8.45 -7.19
N THR A 23 -1.16 -8.47 -5.91
CA THR A 23 -2.11 -8.75 -4.85
C THR A 23 -2.74 -7.45 -4.37
N LEU A 24 -4.05 -7.39 -4.41
CA LEU A 24 -4.86 -6.23 -4.05
C LEU A 24 -5.64 -6.54 -2.79
N LEU A 25 -5.36 -5.82 -1.71
CA LEU A 25 -6.14 -5.86 -0.48
C LEU A 25 -7.48 -5.15 -0.68
N ASP A 26 -8.41 -5.29 0.25
CA ASP A 26 -9.79 -4.82 0.05
C ASP A 26 -10.34 -5.28 -1.31
N GLY A 27 -10.21 -6.57 -1.57
CA GLY A 27 -10.46 -7.17 -2.87
C GLY A 27 -11.87 -6.92 -3.42
N ASN A 28 -12.88 -6.82 -2.55
CA ASN A 28 -14.25 -6.47 -2.95
C ASN A 28 -14.30 -5.08 -3.61
N ALA A 29 -13.69 -4.08 -2.97
CA ALA A 29 -13.63 -2.72 -3.49
C ALA A 29 -12.72 -2.62 -4.73
N ALA A 30 -11.56 -3.28 -4.71
CA ALA A 30 -10.65 -3.29 -5.85
C ALA A 30 -11.33 -3.87 -7.10
N LEU A 31 -11.98 -5.02 -6.97
CA LEU A 31 -12.71 -5.64 -8.09
C LEU A 31 -13.82 -4.73 -8.63
N HIS A 32 -14.53 -4.06 -7.74
CA HIS A 32 -15.60 -3.12 -8.14
C HIS A 32 -15.09 -1.97 -9.00
N HIS A 33 -13.91 -1.45 -8.70
CA HIS A 33 -13.32 -0.29 -9.39
C HIS A 33 -12.46 -0.65 -10.59
N LEU A 34 -11.95 -1.88 -10.69
CA LEU A 34 -11.12 -2.30 -11.82
C LEU A 34 -11.86 -2.16 -13.15
N ARG A 35 -11.14 -1.66 -14.17
CA ARG A 35 -11.66 -1.46 -15.51
C ARG A 35 -10.84 -2.25 -16.51
N GLU A 36 -11.54 -2.84 -17.48
CA GLU A 36 -10.90 -3.61 -18.55
C GLU A 36 -9.94 -2.76 -19.40
N ASP A 37 -10.30 -1.49 -19.65
CA ASP A 37 -9.45 -0.59 -20.43
C ASP A 37 -8.10 -0.31 -19.76
N TRP A 38 -8.03 -0.30 -18.45
CA TRP A 38 -6.74 -0.19 -17.75
C TRP A 38 -5.85 -1.42 -17.97
N LEU A 39 -6.44 -2.60 -17.98
CA LEU A 39 -5.73 -3.86 -18.21
C LEU A 39 -5.29 -3.99 -19.68
N SER A 40 -6.17 -3.63 -20.62
CA SER A 40 -5.89 -3.68 -22.05
C SER A 40 -4.80 -2.70 -22.48
N ALA A 41 -4.65 -1.58 -21.77
CA ALA A 41 -3.61 -0.58 -22.04
C ALA A 41 -2.21 -1.06 -21.67
N LEU A 42 -2.07 -2.10 -20.82
CA LEU A 42 -0.78 -2.64 -20.45
C LEU A 42 -0.20 -3.49 -21.59
N PRO A 43 1.14 -3.48 -21.78
CA PRO A 43 1.78 -4.39 -22.74
C PRO A 43 1.40 -5.84 -22.44
N ALA A 44 1.02 -6.60 -23.48
CA ALA A 44 0.46 -7.94 -23.31
C ALA A 44 1.41 -8.90 -22.57
N GLU A 45 2.70 -8.80 -22.84
CA GLU A 45 3.76 -9.64 -22.26
C GLU A 45 4.09 -9.28 -20.80
N HIS A 46 3.57 -8.16 -20.28
CA HIS A 46 3.85 -7.67 -18.92
C HIS A 46 2.60 -7.61 -18.04
N ARG A 47 1.46 -8.05 -18.53
CA ARG A 47 0.21 -8.03 -17.76
C ARG A 47 0.30 -8.93 -16.54
N PRO A 48 0.03 -8.40 -15.33
CA PRO A 48 0.11 -9.20 -14.13
C PRO A 48 -1.12 -10.09 -13.94
N VAL A 49 -0.92 -11.21 -13.27
CA VAL A 49 -2.00 -11.93 -12.59
C VAL A 49 -2.50 -11.05 -11.44
N LEU A 50 -3.80 -10.87 -11.33
CA LEU A 50 -4.43 -10.12 -10.27
C LEU A 50 -4.97 -11.05 -9.20
N VAL A 51 -4.60 -10.83 -7.95
CA VAL A 51 -5.07 -11.59 -6.79
C VAL A 51 -5.80 -10.61 -5.87
N MET A 52 -7.12 -10.55 -5.96
CA MET A 52 -7.94 -9.68 -5.13
C MET A 52 -8.35 -10.42 -3.87
N VAL A 53 -7.81 -10.00 -2.73
CA VAL A 53 -8.05 -10.63 -1.43
C VAL A 53 -9.09 -9.82 -0.68
N GLY A 54 -10.29 -10.36 -0.56
CA GLY A 54 -11.41 -9.73 0.09
C GLY A 54 -12.12 -10.64 1.08
N TYR A 55 -13.33 -10.27 1.42
CA TYR A 55 -14.12 -10.93 2.45
C TYR A 55 -15.43 -11.47 1.87
N ASP A 56 -15.98 -12.46 2.53
CA ASP A 56 -17.27 -13.06 2.15
C ASP A 56 -18.43 -12.16 2.58
N THR A 57 -18.59 -11.07 1.85
CA THR A 57 -19.63 -10.06 2.04
C THR A 57 -19.98 -9.42 0.69
N ASP A 58 -21.19 -8.89 0.57
CA ASP A 58 -21.60 -8.11 -0.59
C ASP A 58 -21.25 -6.62 -0.48
N LEU A 59 -20.70 -6.20 0.67
CA LEU A 59 -20.20 -4.84 0.89
C LEU A 59 -18.84 -4.66 0.24
N LEU A 60 -18.50 -3.43 -0.11
CA LEU A 60 -17.17 -3.09 -0.62
C LEU A 60 -16.08 -3.31 0.44
N PHE A 61 -16.41 -3.10 1.71
CA PHE A 61 -15.49 -3.26 2.83
C PHE A 61 -16.15 -4.03 3.96
N ASP A 62 -15.43 -4.99 4.52
CA ASP A 62 -15.71 -5.52 5.85
C ASP A 62 -14.85 -4.73 6.84
N VAL A 63 -15.42 -3.67 7.41
CA VAL A 63 -14.68 -2.70 8.22
C VAL A 63 -14.13 -3.30 9.53
N VAL A 64 -14.79 -4.30 10.08
CA VAL A 64 -14.35 -4.99 11.29
C VAL A 64 -13.21 -5.96 10.99
N ALA A 65 -13.39 -6.81 9.98
CA ALA A 65 -12.39 -7.81 9.62
C ALA A 65 -11.12 -7.17 9.07
N ARG A 66 -11.22 -6.14 8.20
CA ARG A 66 -10.05 -5.49 7.63
C ARG A 66 -9.21 -4.75 8.67
N GLN A 67 -9.83 -4.10 9.64
CA GLN A 67 -9.09 -3.42 10.70
C GLN A 67 -8.26 -4.40 11.50
N ARG A 68 -8.82 -5.54 11.84
CA ARG A 68 -8.08 -6.61 12.54
C ARG A 68 -6.94 -7.16 11.70
N ASP A 69 -7.21 -7.49 10.44
CA ASP A 69 -6.25 -8.18 9.58
C ASP A 69 -5.11 -7.28 9.08
N TYR A 70 -5.37 -5.97 8.89
CA TYR A 70 -4.40 -5.07 8.27
C TYR A 70 -3.56 -4.28 9.27
N THR A 71 -3.92 -4.28 10.54
CA THR A 71 -3.22 -3.47 11.53
C THR A 71 -2.27 -4.31 12.38
N PRO A 72 -1.00 -3.87 12.54
CA PRO A 72 -0.04 -4.56 13.38
C PRO A 72 -0.26 -4.27 14.87
N ALA A 73 0.01 -5.28 15.71
CA ALA A 73 0.27 -5.09 17.12
C ALA A 73 1.71 -4.69 17.35
N GLY A 74 2.04 -4.21 18.54
CA GLY A 74 3.44 -4.07 18.95
C GLY A 74 4.12 -5.44 19.07
N PRO A 75 5.45 -5.49 19.01
CA PRO A 75 6.17 -6.74 19.18
C PRO A 75 5.80 -7.44 20.49
N GLY A 76 5.32 -8.69 20.38
CA GLY A 76 4.89 -9.48 21.55
C GLY A 76 3.49 -9.15 22.08
N GLU A 77 2.79 -8.19 21.52
CA GLU A 77 1.39 -7.90 21.88
C GLU A 77 0.42 -8.84 21.14
N GLY A 78 -0.74 -9.04 21.75
CA GLY A 78 -1.88 -9.71 21.10
C GLY A 78 -2.81 -8.73 20.40
N LEU A 79 -4.05 -9.14 20.17
CA LEU A 79 -5.08 -8.26 19.60
C LEU A 79 -5.34 -7.05 20.50
N ILE A 80 -5.61 -5.92 19.89
CA ILE A 80 -5.77 -4.63 20.54
C ILE A 80 -7.18 -4.11 20.28
N ALA A 81 -7.86 -3.63 21.32
CA ALA A 81 -9.12 -2.88 21.13
C ALA A 81 -8.81 -1.49 20.58
N ASP A 82 -9.61 -1.05 19.60
CA ASP A 82 -9.54 0.32 19.12
C ASP A 82 -10.09 1.27 20.19
N PRO A 83 -9.30 2.25 20.69
CA PRO A 83 -9.78 3.18 21.74
C PRO A 83 -11.00 4.00 21.31
N LEU A 84 -11.15 4.27 20.03
CA LEU A 84 -12.25 5.06 19.47
C LEU A 84 -13.46 4.20 19.10
N ARG A 85 -13.26 2.90 18.90
CA ARG A 85 -14.30 1.95 18.47
C ARG A 85 -14.09 0.61 19.20
N PRO A 86 -14.55 0.51 20.46
CA PRO A 86 -14.23 -0.65 21.31
C PRO A 86 -14.76 -2.00 20.80
N ASP A 87 -15.72 -1.97 19.87
CA ASP A 87 -16.26 -3.15 19.16
C ASP A 87 -15.32 -3.67 18.06
N ARG A 88 -14.25 -2.95 17.74
CA ARG A 88 -13.28 -3.33 16.72
C ARG A 88 -11.93 -3.70 17.33
N LEU A 89 -11.36 -4.77 16.81
CA LEU A 89 -10.03 -5.24 17.19
C LEU A 89 -9.04 -4.94 16.08
N GLY A 90 -7.83 -4.61 16.46
CA GLY A 90 -6.66 -4.53 15.59
C GLY A 90 -5.57 -5.50 16.04
N GLY A 91 -4.43 -5.46 15.36
CA GLY A 91 -3.25 -6.21 15.76
C GLY A 91 -3.12 -7.60 15.16
N GLY A 92 -3.92 -7.94 14.15
CA GLY A 92 -3.89 -9.25 13.49
C GLY A 92 -3.00 -9.35 12.25
N ALA A 93 -2.18 -8.34 11.96
CA ALA A 93 -1.41 -8.28 10.71
C ALA A 93 -0.43 -9.45 10.55
N GLU A 94 0.20 -9.91 11.62
CA GLU A 94 1.11 -11.07 11.56
C GLU A 94 0.37 -12.34 11.11
N ALA A 95 -0.79 -12.61 11.67
CA ALA A 95 -1.62 -13.77 11.28
C ALA A 95 -2.13 -13.64 9.84
N PHE A 96 -2.48 -12.44 9.40
CA PHE A 96 -2.93 -12.20 8.03
C PHE A 96 -1.79 -12.37 7.02
N LEU A 97 -0.58 -11.90 7.34
CA LEU A 97 0.59 -12.14 6.49
C LEU A 97 0.88 -13.65 6.36
N ARG A 98 0.77 -14.39 7.46
CA ARG A 98 0.92 -15.85 7.45
C ARG A 98 -0.12 -16.52 6.55
N LEU A 99 -1.35 -16.05 6.57
CA LEU A 99 -2.41 -16.52 5.67
C LEU A 99 -2.06 -16.27 4.20
N LEU A 100 -1.60 -15.06 3.87
CA LEU A 100 -1.18 -14.72 2.50
C LEU A 100 -0.04 -15.61 2.03
N GLU A 101 1.01 -15.77 2.84
CA GLU A 101 2.21 -16.48 2.44
C GLU A 101 2.04 -18.00 2.44
N GLN A 102 1.30 -18.56 3.42
CA GLN A 102 1.21 -20.01 3.61
C GLN A 102 -0.04 -20.65 3.00
N ARG A 103 -1.09 -19.88 2.70
CA ARG A 103 -2.35 -20.40 2.18
C ARG A 103 -2.74 -19.83 0.83
N ILE A 104 -2.78 -18.51 0.70
CA ILE A 104 -3.29 -17.84 -0.50
C ILE A 104 -2.29 -17.95 -1.65
N LYS A 105 -1.05 -17.55 -1.45
CA LYS A 105 -0.02 -17.62 -2.50
C LYS A 105 0.20 -19.05 -3.03
N PRO A 106 0.32 -20.09 -2.19
CA PRO A 106 0.45 -21.46 -2.69
C PRO A 106 -0.76 -21.91 -3.52
N GLU A 107 -1.97 -21.51 -3.13
CA GLU A 107 -3.19 -21.84 -3.86
C GLU A 107 -3.22 -21.18 -5.25
N VAL A 108 -2.79 -19.94 -5.35
CA VAL A 108 -2.65 -19.23 -6.63
C VAL A 108 -1.58 -19.89 -7.50
N ALA A 109 -0.43 -20.24 -6.92
CA ALA A 109 0.70 -20.83 -7.63
C ALA A 109 0.35 -22.22 -8.23
N ARG A 110 -0.61 -22.94 -7.64
CA ARG A 110 -1.11 -24.19 -8.21
C ARG A 110 -1.95 -24.00 -9.47
N ARG A 111 -2.53 -22.82 -9.67
CA ARG A 111 -3.43 -22.51 -10.78
C ARG A 111 -2.75 -21.79 -11.94
N VAL A 112 -1.68 -21.04 -11.66
CA VAL A 112 -1.04 -20.20 -12.66
C VAL A 112 0.45 -20.06 -12.34
N SER A 113 1.27 -20.00 -13.39
CA SER A 113 2.72 -19.83 -13.26
C SER A 113 3.04 -18.37 -12.93
N LEU A 114 3.66 -18.12 -11.78
CA LEU A 114 4.05 -16.80 -11.31
C LEU A 114 5.56 -16.63 -11.28
N ASP A 115 6.03 -15.43 -11.60
CA ASP A 115 7.42 -15.03 -11.41
C ASP A 115 7.63 -14.57 -9.96
N SER A 116 8.39 -15.34 -9.19
CA SER A 116 8.67 -15.04 -7.78
C SER A 116 9.45 -13.74 -7.57
N ARG A 117 10.09 -13.21 -8.61
CA ARG A 117 10.84 -11.95 -8.56
C ARG A 117 9.99 -10.73 -8.82
N GLN A 118 8.74 -10.90 -9.23
CA GLN A 118 7.82 -9.83 -9.63
C GLN A 118 6.48 -9.98 -8.90
N GLN A 119 6.50 -9.85 -7.59
CA GLN A 119 5.33 -9.97 -6.73
C GLN A 119 5.04 -8.63 -6.06
N SER A 120 3.95 -7.98 -6.47
CA SER A 120 3.54 -6.67 -5.95
C SER A 120 2.36 -6.81 -4.98
N LEU A 121 2.36 -5.96 -3.94
CA LEU A 121 1.27 -5.86 -2.96
C LEU A 121 0.79 -4.40 -2.90
N TRP A 122 -0.48 -4.19 -3.21
CA TRP A 122 -1.16 -2.90 -3.11
C TRP A 122 -2.14 -2.90 -1.94
N GLY A 123 -2.17 -1.81 -1.19
CA GLY A 123 -3.17 -1.57 -0.16
C GLY A 123 -3.40 -0.08 0.08
N HIS A 124 -4.64 0.25 0.44
CA HIS A 124 -5.09 1.61 0.73
C HIS A 124 -5.42 1.75 2.20
N SER A 125 -5.03 2.86 2.83
CA SER A 125 -5.34 3.18 4.22
C SER A 125 -4.77 2.14 5.19
N PHE A 126 -5.59 1.40 5.95
CA PHE A 126 -5.12 0.25 6.74
C PHE A 126 -4.42 -0.80 5.87
N GLY A 127 -4.90 -0.99 4.63
CA GLY A 127 -4.23 -1.86 3.67
C GLY A 127 -2.83 -1.36 3.29
N GLY A 128 -2.65 -0.05 3.19
CA GLY A 128 -1.33 0.57 2.98
C GLY A 128 -0.41 0.40 4.19
N LEU A 129 -0.95 0.51 5.39
CA LEU A 129 -0.24 0.21 6.63
C LEU A 129 0.22 -1.25 6.66
N PHE A 130 -0.67 -2.18 6.30
CA PHE A 130 -0.33 -3.59 6.20
C PHE A 130 0.80 -3.83 5.20
N ALA A 131 0.76 -3.20 4.04
CA ALA A 131 1.82 -3.34 3.03
C ALA A 131 3.20 -2.93 3.58
N LEU A 132 3.28 -1.81 4.30
CA LEU A 132 4.51 -1.37 4.95
C LEU A 132 4.95 -2.29 6.08
N TYR A 133 4.01 -2.78 6.89
CA TYR A 133 4.31 -3.78 7.91
C TYR A 133 4.85 -5.08 7.29
N ALA A 134 4.18 -5.61 6.27
CA ALA A 134 4.61 -6.82 5.59
C ALA A 134 6.03 -6.69 5.02
N MET A 135 6.36 -5.53 4.45
CA MET A 135 7.69 -5.24 3.93
C MET A 135 8.78 -5.43 4.99
N THR A 136 8.49 -5.10 6.25
CA THR A 136 9.47 -5.26 7.35
C THR A 136 9.64 -6.70 7.81
N GLN A 137 8.80 -7.62 7.39
CA GLN A 137 8.78 -8.99 7.90
C GLN A 137 9.59 -9.94 7.01
N PRO A 138 10.55 -10.70 7.60
CA PRO A 138 11.35 -11.65 6.82
C PRO A 138 10.54 -12.73 6.11
N SER A 139 9.35 -13.05 6.61
CA SER A 139 8.45 -14.04 6.02
C SER A 139 7.72 -13.55 4.76
N SER A 140 7.74 -12.25 4.49
CA SER A 140 7.10 -11.70 3.29
C SER A 140 7.94 -11.99 2.05
N SER A 141 7.33 -12.56 1.03
CA SER A 141 7.97 -12.85 -0.25
C SER A 141 7.56 -11.88 -1.37
N PHE A 142 6.82 -10.82 -1.05
CA PHE A 142 6.59 -9.74 -2.00
C PHE A 142 7.90 -9.00 -2.28
N THR A 143 8.07 -8.56 -3.54
CA THR A 143 9.26 -7.84 -3.98
C THR A 143 9.02 -6.35 -4.16
N ARG A 144 7.75 -5.96 -4.27
CA ARG A 144 7.30 -4.59 -4.49
C ARG A 144 6.05 -4.31 -3.67
N TYR A 145 6.05 -3.15 -3.02
CA TYR A 145 4.94 -2.72 -2.17
C TYR A 145 4.43 -1.37 -2.65
N ILE A 146 3.10 -1.25 -2.74
CA ILE A 146 2.42 -0.04 -3.22
C ILE A 146 1.48 0.43 -2.11
N PRO A 147 2.02 1.04 -1.04
CA PRO A 147 1.21 1.57 0.05
C PRO A 147 0.59 2.91 -0.34
N VAL A 148 -0.73 2.97 -0.37
CA VAL A 148 -1.49 4.16 -0.74
C VAL A 148 -2.16 4.74 0.48
N SER A 149 -1.88 6.01 0.78
CA SER A 149 -2.44 6.73 1.93
C SER A 149 -2.36 5.91 3.22
N PRO A 150 -1.21 5.33 3.56
CA PRO A 150 -1.10 4.37 4.65
C PRO A 150 -1.42 5.01 6.00
N ALA A 151 -2.19 4.28 6.83
CA ALA A 151 -2.62 4.72 8.16
C ALA A 151 -1.48 4.57 9.18
N VAL A 152 -0.38 5.27 8.97
CA VAL A 152 0.87 5.15 9.77
C VAL A 152 0.70 5.61 11.22
N TYR A 153 -0.38 6.31 11.54
CA TYR A 153 -0.72 6.78 12.89
C TYR A 153 -1.23 5.66 13.82
N TRP A 154 -1.62 4.52 13.24
CA TRP A 154 -2.20 3.42 14.01
C TRP A 154 -1.32 3.04 15.20
N HIS A 155 -1.98 2.87 16.36
CA HIS A 155 -1.36 2.41 17.61
C HIS A 155 -0.08 3.21 17.96
N ASP A 156 -0.25 4.54 18.05
CA ASP A 156 0.83 5.49 18.34
C ASP A 156 2.04 5.38 17.40
N GLY A 157 1.80 5.04 16.14
CA GLY A 157 2.85 4.91 15.15
C GLY A 157 3.72 3.66 15.33
N VAL A 158 3.13 2.56 15.77
CA VAL A 158 3.84 1.28 16.03
C VAL A 158 4.66 0.79 14.82
N LEU A 159 4.25 1.14 13.61
CA LEU A 159 5.00 0.81 12.39
C LEU A 159 6.46 1.25 12.47
N GLN A 160 6.75 2.39 13.10
CA GLN A 160 8.12 2.91 13.21
C GLN A 160 9.05 1.94 13.93
N GLN A 161 8.57 1.18 14.90
CA GLN A 161 9.37 0.16 15.58
C GLN A 161 9.80 -0.95 14.62
N TYR A 162 8.88 -1.38 13.75
CA TYR A 162 9.16 -2.38 12.72
C TYR A 162 10.12 -1.84 11.65
N LEU A 163 9.93 -0.61 11.21
CA LEU A 163 10.81 0.04 10.22
C LEU A 163 12.25 0.17 10.74
N THR A 164 12.42 0.56 12.00
CA THR A 164 13.74 0.74 12.63
C THR A 164 14.53 -0.56 12.68
N ASN A 165 13.85 -1.70 12.85
CA ASN A 165 14.49 -3.01 12.98
C ASN A 165 14.51 -3.81 11.67
N SER A 166 14.13 -3.19 10.56
CA SER A 166 14.04 -3.87 9.27
C SER A 166 15.35 -3.82 8.50
N ASN A 167 15.70 -4.95 7.86
CA ASN A 167 16.76 -5.06 6.88
C ASN A 167 16.21 -5.50 5.52
N ALA A 168 14.96 -5.13 5.22
CA ALA A 168 14.27 -5.55 4.01
C ALA A 168 14.94 -5.00 2.75
N GLU A 169 14.85 -5.79 1.68
CA GLU A 169 15.21 -5.39 0.32
C GLU A 169 13.95 -5.42 -0.53
N ALA A 170 13.49 -4.27 -1.00
CA ALA A 170 12.25 -4.16 -1.75
C ALA A 170 12.13 -2.84 -2.50
N ASP A 171 11.22 -2.84 -3.47
CA ASP A 171 10.72 -1.64 -4.15
C ASP A 171 9.49 -1.10 -3.42
N ILE A 172 9.50 0.18 -3.06
CA ILE A 172 8.39 0.86 -2.40
C ILE A 172 7.86 1.97 -3.30
N TRP A 173 6.55 1.97 -3.51
CA TRP A 173 5.82 2.98 -4.28
C TRP A 173 4.78 3.61 -3.37
N LEU A 174 5.17 4.68 -2.68
CA LEU A 174 4.38 5.33 -1.65
C LEU A 174 3.58 6.49 -2.24
N ALA A 175 2.27 6.51 -2.04
CA ALA A 175 1.38 7.55 -2.55
C ALA A 175 0.42 8.06 -1.50
N ARG A 176 0.00 9.32 -1.67
CA ARG A 176 -1.12 9.93 -0.95
C ARG A 176 -1.78 11.01 -1.80
N GLY A 177 -2.98 11.42 -1.40
CA GLY A 177 -3.60 12.65 -1.90
C GLY A 177 -3.09 13.87 -1.14
N SER A 178 -2.89 14.98 -1.82
CA SER A 178 -2.42 16.21 -1.17
C SER A 178 -3.49 16.84 -0.26
N ASN A 179 -4.76 16.48 -0.42
CA ASN A 179 -5.89 17.04 0.29
C ASN A 179 -6.57 16.02 1.23
N GLU A 180 -5.78 15.22 1.93
CA GLU A 180 -6.27 14.22 2.88
C GLU A 180 -6.51 14.80 4.28
N VAL A 181 -6.98 16.03 4.35
CA VAL A 181 -7.39 16.66 5.59
C VAL A 181 -8.88 16.45 5.80
N ARG A 182 -9.26 15.97 6.98
CA ARG A 182 -10.67 15.91 7.35
C ARG A 182 -11.16 17.32 7.66
N ILE A 183 -11.74 17.99 6.67
CA ILE A 183 -12.30 19.34 6.80
C ILE A 183 -13.65 19.23 7.49
N THR A 184 -13.86 20.04 8.53
CA THR A 184 -15.16 20.24 9.17
C THR A 184 -15.64 21.66 8.91
N GLU A 185 -16.95 21.89 9.04
CA GLU A 185 -17.55 23.22 8.84
C GLU A 185 -17.04 24.28 9.84
N GLN A 186 -16.46 23.83 10.95
CA GLN A 186 -15.91 24.73 11.99
C GLN A 186 -14.47 25.18 11.70
N MET A 187 -13.80 24.58 10.71
CA MET A 187 -12.42 24.91 10.37
C MET A 187 -12.35 26.15 9.48
N ASP A 188 -11.50 27.08 9.83
CA ASP A 188 -11.18 28.22 8.97
C ASP A 188 -10.11 27.85 7.93
N ALA A 189 -9.92 28.73 6.94
CA ALA A 189 -8.96 28.52 5.85
C ALA A 189 -7.51 28.39 6.34
N ALA A 190 -7.14 29.08 7.41
CA ALA A 190 -5.80 29.02 8.00
C ALA A 190 -5.56 27.66 8.66
N GLU A 191 -6.54 27.12 9.35
CA GLU A 191 -6.48 25.80 9.96
C GLU A 191 -6.39 24.70 8.92
N VAL A 192 -7.21 24.76 7.86
CA VAL A 192 -7.15 23.83 6.73
C VAL A 192 -5.75 23.85 6.09
N THR A 193 -5.19 25.03 5.85
CA THR A 193 -3.85 25.19 5.28
C THR A 193 -2.79 24.56 6.18
N ARG A 194 -2.83 24.81 7.46
CA ARG A 194 -1.89 24.27 8.45
C ARG A 194 -1.93 22.75 8.50
N LEU A 195 -3.14 22.16 8.54
CA LEU A 195 -3.31 20.70 8.56
C LEU A 195 -2.85 20.05 7.26
N THR A 196 -3.11 20.68 6.12
CA THR A 196 -2.64 20.20 4.81
C THR A 196 -1.10 20.18 4.75
N GLN A 197 -0.45 21.25 5.21
CA GLN A 197 1.01 21.33 5.27
C GLN A 197 1.57 20.28 6.23
N ARG A 198 0.96 20.11 7.39
CA ARG A 198 1.37 19.08 8.36
C ARG A 198 1.29 17.68 7.77
N GLY A 199 0.23 17.38 7.04
CA GLY A 199 0.06 16.10 6.35
C GLY A 199 1.14 15.87 5.30
N SER A 200 1.46 16.88 4.50
CA SER A 200 2.55 16.80 3.52
C SER A 200 3.92 16.59 4.17
N HIS A 201 4.20 17.29 5.26
CA HIS A 201 5.46 17.11 6.00
C HIS A 201 5.57 15.69 6.60
N ALA A 202 4.49 15.17 7.17
CA ALA A 202 4.46 13.81 7.71
C ALA A 202 4.69 12.76 6.62
N PHE A 203 4.10 12.95 5.45
CA PHE A 203 4.32 12.09 4.29
C PHE A 203 5.78 12.11 3.84
N MET A 204 6.36 13.29 3.67
CA MET A 204 7.76 13.41 3.26
C MET A 204 8.71 12.86 4.32
N ALA A 205 8.38 12.97 5.60
CA ALA A 205 9.16 12.32 6.66
C ALA A 205 9.13 10.79 6.55
N THR A 206 7.99 10.21 6.18
CA THR A 206 7.87 8.77 5.93
C THR A 206 8.70 8.37 4.69
N VAL A 207 8.61 9.14 3.61
CA VAL A 207 9.44 8.92 2.40
C VAL A 207 10.92 8.90 2.77
N LYS A 208 11.37 9.91 3.54
CA LYS A 208 12.77 10.01 3.96
C LYS A 208 13.19 8.84 4.84
N SER A 209 12.37 8.45 5.80
CA SER A 209 12.65 7.32 6.69
C SER A 209 12.83 6.01 5.91
N LEU A 210 12.01 5.78 4.90
CA LEU A 210 12.14 4.62 4.01
C LEU A 210 13.38 4.73 3.13
N ALA A 211 13.61 5.90 2.54
CA ALA A 211 14.73 6.15 1.63
C ALA A 211 16.10 6.04 2.31
N ASP A 212 16.16 6.30 3.61
CA ASP A 212 17.40 6.16 4.40
C ASP A 212 17.77 4.68 4.65
N GLN A 213 16.90 3.73 4.37
CA GLN A 213 17.20 2.31 4.48
C GLN A 213 17.88 1.78 3.22
N PRO A 214 19.10 1.23 3.31
CA PRO A 214 19.92 0.92 2.11
C PRO A 214 19.34 -0.17 1.21
N GLY A 215 18.49 -1.05 1.74
CA GLY A 215 17.85 -2.11 0.97
C GLY A 215 16.60 -1.69 0.22
N LEU A 216 16.08 -0.48 0.46
CA LEU A 216 14.84 -0.02 -0.14
C LEU A 216 15.08 0.92 -1.32
N SER A 217 14.40 0.64 -2.42
CA SER A 217 14.23 1.58 -3.54
C SER A 217 12.87 2.25 -3.39
N VAL A 218 12.85 3.57 -3.23
CA VAL A 218 11.63 4.30 -2.88
C VAL A 218 11.23 5.26 -4.00
N HIS A 219 10.00 5.13 -4.45
CA HIS A 219 9.31 6.07 -5.32
C HIS A 219 8.12 6.64 -4.57
N TRP A 220 7.80 7.90 -4.80
CA TRP A 220 6.70 8.54 -4.13
C TRP A 220 5.92 9.48 -5.03
N LYS A 221 4.64 9.68 -4.73
CA LYS A 221 3.76 10.61 -5.44
C LYS A 221 2.72 11.20 -4.50
N GLN A 222 2.53 12.51 -4.55
CA GLN A 222 1.34 13.17 -3.99
C GLN A 222 0.41 13.54 -5.13
N PHE A 223 -0.82 13.03 -5.08
CA PHE A 223 -1.84 13.33 -6.08
C PHE A 223 -2.49 14.66 -5.75
N PRO A 224 -2.42 15.65 -6.65
CA PRO A 224 -2.98 16.97 -6.39
C PRO A 224 -4.48 16.93 -6.11
N GLU A 225 -4.92 17.67 -5.12
CA GLU A 225 -6.32 17.91 -4.78
C GLU A 225 -7.14 16.67 -4.36
N LEU A 226 -6.55 15.49 -4.33
CA LEU A 226 -7.28 14.28 -3.92
C LEU A 226 -7.31 14.12 -2.41
N GLY A 227 -8.51 13.76 -1.91
CA GLY A 227 -8.73 13.33 -0.54
C GLY A 227 -8.43 11.85 -0.34
N HIS A 228 -8.64 11.38 0.87
CA HIS A 228 -8.29 10.02 1.30
C HIS A 228 -9.06 8.92 0.53
N GLY A 229 -10.39 9.03 0.47
CA GLY A 229 -11.24 8.02 -0.19
C GLY A 229 -10.97 7.87 -1.68
N PRO A 230 -10.93 8.96 -2.46
CA PRO A 230 -10.67 8.91 -3.90
C PRO A 230 -9.31 8.34 -4.29
N MET A 231 -8.36 8.29 -3.36
CA MET A 231 -7.05 7.67 -3.61
C MET A 231 -7.16 6.17 -3.90
N LEU A 232 -8.17 5.48 -3.38
CA LEU A 232 -8.35 4.05 -3.66
C LEU A 232 -8.54 3.81 -5.16
N PRO A 233 -9.62 4.29 -5.82
CA PRO A 233 -9.79 4.05 -7.25
C PRO A 233 -8.72 4.73 -8.11
N THR A 234 -8.26 5.92 -7.75
CA THR A 234 -7.27 6.66 -8.54
C THR A 234 -5.91 5.97 -8.58
N SER A 235 -5.51 5.28 -7.52
CA SER A 235 -4.24 4.56 -7.45
C SER A 235 -4.24 3.21 -8.19
N LEU A 236 -5.40 2.65 -8.50
CA LEU A 236 -5.49 1.31 -9.11
C LEU A 236 -4.85 1.23 -10.50
N PRO A 237 -5.14 2.13 -11.47
CA PRO A 237 -4.45 2.06 -12.77
C PRO A 237 -2.94 2.28 -12.63
N GLU A 238 -2.50 3.08 -11.69
CA GLU A 238 -1.08 3.27 -11.39
C GLU A 238 -0.45 1.98 -10.83
N ALA A 239 -1.14 1.31 -9.90
CA ALA A 239 -0.68 0.04 -9.35
C ALA A 239 -0.55 -1.06 -10.41
N LEU A 240 -1.48 -1.11 -11.35
CA LEU A 240 -1.42 -2.04 -12.49
C LEU A 240 -0.17 -1.77 -13.35
N ALA A 241 0.10 -0.51 -13.68
CA ALA A 241 1.27 -0.13 -14.46
C ALA A 241 2.58 -0.46 -13.72
N ILE A 242 2.65 -0.15 -12.43
CA ILE A 242 3.81 -0.45 -11.58
C ILE A 242 4.06 -1.96 -11.50
N ALA A 243 3.01 -2.75 -11.27
CA ALA A 243 3.12 -4.21 -11.24
C ALA A 243 3.54 -4.82 -12.57
N SER A 244 3.27 -4.13 -13.69
CA SER A 244 3.72 -4.52 -15.03
C SER A 244 5.15 -4.07 -15.36
N GLY A 245 5.85 -3.42 -14.41
CA GLY A 245 7.22 -2.96 -14.59
C GLY A 245 7.33 -1.55 -15.18
N GLN A 246 6.24 -0.81 -15.31
CA GLN A 246 6.24 0.57 -15.80
C GLN A 246 6.37 1.57 -14.66
N THR A 247 6.89 2.76 -14.99
CA THR A 247 6.88 3.91 -14.08
C THR A 247 5.85 4.91 -14.61
N PRO A 248 4.67 5.02 -13.98
CA PRO A 248 3.69 6.02 -14.39
C PRO A 248 4.20 7.44 -14.20
N ALA A 249 3.61 8.40 -14.93
CA ALA A 249 3.98 9.80 -14.82
C ALA A 249 3.74 10.36 -13.40
N GLY A 250 4.61 11.27 -12.97
CA GLY A 250 4.47 11.99 -11.70
C GLY A 250 5.05 11.29 -10.47
N TRP A 251 5.63 10.13 -10.61
CA TRP A 251 6.35 9.47 -9.52
C TRP A 251 7.78 9.98 -9.42
N HIS A 252 8.18 10.32 -8.20
CA HIS A 252 9.50 10.83 -7.88
C HIS A 252 10.39 9.73 -7.36
N PRO A 253 11.62 9.59 -7.85
CA PRO A 253 12.58 8.65 -7.28
C PRO A 253 13.12 9.17 -5.94
N GLN A 254 13.70 8.29 -5.17
CA GLN A 254 14.32 8.54 -3.86
C GLN A 254 15.28 9.75 -3.87
N THR A 255 16.04 9.96 -4.96
CA THR A 255 17.00 11.06 -5.09
C THR A 255 16.35 12.44 -5.03
N ASP A 256 15.11 12.57 -5.48
CA ASP A 256 14.39 13.85 -5.48
C ASP A 256 13.99 14.27 -4.06
N ALA A 257 13.66 13.32 -3.19
CA ALA A 257 13.37 13.60 -1.78
C ALA A 257 14.58 14.22 -1.06
N HIS A 258 15.79 13.75 -1.38
CA HIS A 258 17.03 14.34 -0.85
C HIS A 258 17.33 15.72 -1.45
N ASN A 259 17.01 15.91 -2.73
CA ASN A 259 17.26 17.19 -3.41
C ASN A 259 16.32 18.30 -2.94
N ASP A 260 15.06 17.99 -2.67
CA ASP A 260 14.10 18.97 -2.15
C ASP A 260 14.49 19.49 -0.76
N TRP A 261 15.04 18.62 0.09
CA TRP A 261 15.55 19.03 1.39
C TRP A 261 16.73 20.00 1.26
N ARG A 262 17.68 19.74 0.35
CA ARG A 262 18.83 20.62 0.08
C ARG A 262 18.42 21.97 -0.51
N LYS A 263 17.37 21.98 -1.34
CA LYS A 263 16.82 23.23 -1.88
C LYS A 263 16.17 24.09 -0.82
N SER A 264 15.40 23.50 0.07
CA SER A 264 14.80 24.25 1.21
C SER A 264 15.86 24.76 2.20
N TRP A 265 16.95 24.04 2.38
CA TRP A 265 18.04 24.46 3.28
C TRP A 265 18.84 25.62 2.71
N ARG A 266 19.10 25.63 1.42
CA ARG A 266 19.78 26.77 0.75
C ARG A 266 18.93 28.02 0.76
N ALA A 267 17.61 27.89 0.67
CA ALA A 267 16.70 29.03 0.75
C ALA A 267 16.60 29.63 2.16
N MET A 268 16.96 28.90 3.22
CA MET A 268 17.00 29.40 4.61
C MET A 268 18.35 30.03 5.00
N MET A 269 19.36 29.92 4.17
CA MET A 269 20.69 30.47 4.43
C MET A 269 21.00 31.77 3.67
N ILE A 270 20.02 32.32 2.93
CA ILE A 270 20.08 33.61 2.26
C ILE A 270 19.21 34.62 3.02
#